data_3ccd31641287016a26033a6b47bdb524
#
_entry.id   3ccd31641287016a26033a6b47bdb524
#
_cell.length_a   1.000
_cell.length_b   1.000
_cell.length_c   1.000
_cell.angle_alpha   90.00
_cell.angle_beta   90.00
_cell.angle_gamma   90.00
#
_symmetry.space_group_name_H-M   'P 1'
#
loop_
_entity.id
_entity.type
_entity.pdbx_description
1 polymer ?
#
loop_
_entity_poly.entity_id
_entity_poly.type
_entity_poly.pdbx_seq_one_letter_code
_entity_poly.pdbx_strand_id
1 'polypeptide(L)'
;IESLREVTMTRRTPGHGDHSDLLRVRRTAIRDDEVTRIAGLPVTTLPRTVTDLARTSPFEWGLAAVDAALGRGLKRDFLHDELHRHPRLHGVRQARRVLALGDGRAESPAESLSRFHMMRAGIPAPELQFEIFDANGEFVARTDFGWPEHGLVGEVDGRIKYRELLGPGQSAADVVMAEKRREQRIRACGYWIVRWGWREANDQVSLAALLNAG
;
A
#
# COMPACT_ATOMS: atom_id res chain seq x y z
N ILE A 1 6.20 4.31 -12.78
CA ILE A 1 7.11 3.62 -11.84
C ILE A 1 8.55 3.92 -12.29
N GLU A 2 8.99 5.17 -12.13
CA GLU A 2 10.40 5.55 -12.45
C GLU A 2 11.43 4.89 -11.54
N SER A 3 11.02 4.44 -10.36
CA SER A 3 11.94 3.91 -9.33
C SER A 3 12.44 2.47 -9.57
N LEU A 4 11.92 1.73 -10.53
CA LEU A 4 12.40 0.37 -10.85
C LEU A 4 13.68 0.35 -11.69
N ARG A 5 14.24 1.51 -12.03
CA ARG A 5 15.50 1.59 -12.78
C ARG A 5 16.73 1.48 -11.89
N GLU A 6 16.59 1.73 -10.60
CA GLU A 6 17.71 1.72 -9.65
C GLU A 6 17.76 0.43 -8.85
N VAL A 7 18.89 -0.26 -8.87
CA VAL A 7 19.18 -1.40 -7.99
C VAL A 7 19.85 -0.90 -6.72
N THR A 8 19.28 -1.21 -5.55
CA THR A 8 19.95 -0.93 -4.28
C THR A 8 20.79 -2.13 -3.84
N MET A 9 22.09 -1.91 -3.69
CA MET A 9 23.04 -2.91 -3.18
C MET A 9 23.47 -2.52 -1.76
N THR A 10 23.56 -3.52 -0.87
CA THR A 10 24.09 -3.34 0.48
C THR A 10 25.49 -3.93 0.61
N ARG A 11 26.44 -3.16 1.12
CA ARG A 11 27.82 -3.59 1.42
C ARG A 11 28.11 -3.52 2.92
N ARG A 12 28.80 -4.52 3.44
CA ARG A 12 29.24 -4.61 4.86
C ARG A 12 30.44 -3.73 5.18
N THR A 13 31.26 -3.40 4.17
CA THR A 13 32.51 -2.64 4.38
C THR A 13 32.24 -1.19 4.77
N PRO A 14 32.97 -0.64 5.76
CA PRO A 14 32.89 0.78 6.10
C PRO A 14 33.19 1.69 4.90
N GLY A 15 32.68 2.91 4.91
CA GLY A 15 32.93 3.92 3.91
C GLY A 15 31.66 4.64 3.45
N HIS A 16 31.79 5.53 2.47
CA HIS A 16 30.67 6.25 1.90
C HIS A 16 29.89 5.34 0.93
N GLY A 17 28.59 5.54 0.84
CA GLY A 17 27.77 4.93 -0.22
C GLY A 17 28.18 5.48 -1.59
N ASP A 18 27.77 4.79 -2.62
CA ASP A 18 27.96 5.20 -4.01
C ASP A 18 26.60 5.23 -4.71
N HIS A 19 26.43 6.14 -5.66
CA HIS A 19 25.18 6.34 -6.38
C HIS A 19 25.43 6.67 -7.84
N SER A 20 24.77 5.93 -8.72
CA SER A 20 24.70 6.20 -10.15
C SER A 20 23.25 6.06 -10.61
N ASP A 21 22.96 6.37 -11.87
CA ASP A 21 21.59 6.32 -12.42
C ASP A 21 20.92 4.95 -12.30
N LEU A 22 21.69 3.87 -12.17
CA LEU A 22 21.18 2.49 -12.13
C LEU A 22 21.49 1.77 -10.83
N LEU A 23 22.38 2.29 -9.99
CA LEU A 23 22.87 1.58 -8.81
C LEU A 23 23.06 2.53 -7.63
N ARG A 24 22.42 2.19 -6.52
CA ARG A 24 22.65 2.79 -5.21
C ARG A 24 23.33 1.80 -4.29
N VAL A 25 24.59 2.09 -3.90
CA VAL A 25 25.31 1.29 -2.92
C VAL A 25 25.14 1.89 -1.54
N ARG A 26 24.51 1.14 -0.66
CA ARG A 26 24.40 1.48 0.77
C ARG A 26 25.43 0.71 1.56
N ARG A 27 26.12 1.40 2.46
CA ARG A 27 27.04 0.77 3.41
C ARG A 27 26.38 0.77 4.77
N THR A 28 26.09 -0.43 5.29
CA THR A 28 25.38 -0.59 6.55
C THR A 28 25.72 -1.94 7.18
N ALA A 29 25.54 -2.03 8.50
CA ALA A 29 25.66 -3.30 9.17
C ALA A 29 24.60 -4.26 8.63
N ILE A 30 25.04 -5.45 8.24
CA ILE A 30 24.18 -6.57 7.82
C ILE A 30 24.77 -7.86 8.37
N ARG A 31 23.93 -8.68 8.96
CA ARG A 31 24.28 -9.98 9.55
C ARG A 31 24.14 -11.09 8.52
N ASP A 32 24.69 -12.27 8.77
CA ASP A 32 24.58 -13.41 7.86
C ASP A 32 23.15 -13.94 7.77
N ASP A 33 22.42 -13.91 8.88
CA ASP A 33 21.02 -14.32 8.96
C ASP A 33 20.02 -13.33 8.29
N GLU A 34 20.49 -12.14 7.89
CA GLU A 34 19.73 -11.13 7.13
C GLU A 34 19.94 -11.25 5.62
N VAL A 35 20.69 -12.25 5.17
CA VAL A 35 20.97 -12.52 3.76
C VAL A 35 20.43 -13.89 3.38
N THR A 36 19.76 -13.94 2.24
CA THR A 36 19.28 -15.17 1.61
C THR A 36 19.71 -15.21 0.14
N ARG A 37 19.31 -16.23 -0.59
CA ARG A 37 19.60 -16.35 -2.02
C ARG A 37 18.31 -16.49 -2.82
N ILE A 38 18.19 -15.69 -3.89
CA ILE A 38 17.15 -15.80 -4.91
C ILE A 38 17.82 -15.96 -6.25
N ALA A 39 17.51 -17.03 -6.98
CA ALA A 39 18.15 -17.37 -8.25
C ALA A 39 19.70 -17.36 -8.19
N GLY A 40 20.26 -17.82 -7.06
CA GLY A 40 21.73 -17.84 -6.84
C GLY A 40 22.35 -16.51 -6.39
N LEU A 41 21.61 -15.40 -6.46
CA LEU A 41 22.09 -14.07 -6.05
C LEU A 41 21.86 -13.84 -4.55
N PRO A 42 22.86 -13.32 -3.81
CA PRO A 42 22.66 -12.94 -2.42
C PRO A 42 21.78 -11.68 -2.35
N VAL A 43 20.68 -11.76 -1.59
CA VAL A 43 19.74 -10.66 -1.36
C VAL A 43 19.43 -10.54 0.13
N THR A 44 18.97 -9.38 0.59
CA THR A 44 18.47 -9.22 1.94
C THR A 44 17.18 -10.04 2.15
N THR A 45 16.99 -10.58 3.36
CA THR A 45 15.73 -11.23 3.74
C THR A 45 14.56 -10.24 3.63
N LEU A 46 13.34 -10.75 3.52
CA LEU A 46 12.15 -9.89 3.40
C LEU A 46 12.00 -8.94 4.60
N PRO A 47 12.13 -9.36 5.88
CA PRO A 47 12.10 -8.44 7.02
C PRO A 47 13.14 -7.34 6.90
N ARG A 48 14.38 -7.68 6.54
CA ARG A 48 15.47 -6.72 6.36
C ARG A 48 15.18 -5.75 5.22
N THR A 49 14.73 -6.21 4.08
CA THR A 49 14.38 -5.38 2.92
C THR A 49 13.29 -4.38 3.28
N VAL A 50 12.20 -4.84 3.91
CA VAL A 50 11.07 -4.00 4.29
C VAL A 50 11.46 -2.95 5.33
N THR A 51 12.24 -3.32 6.35
CA THR A 51 12.72 -2.35 7.34
C THR A 51 13.69 -1.33 6.74
N ASP A 52 14.52 -1.74 5.78
CA ASP A 52 15.40 -0.83 5.06
C ASP A 52 14.59 0.16 4.20
N LEU A 53 13.52 -0.27 3.53
CA LEU A 53 12.61 0.62 2.80
C LEU A 53 11.88 1.56 3.78
N ALA A 54 11.33 1.04 4.87
CA ALA A 54 10.62 1.84 5.87
C ALA A 54 11.48 2.95 6.49
N ARG A 55 12.80 2.73 6.65
CA ARG A 55 13.71 3.71 7.24
C ARG A 55 14.33 4.68 6.24
N THR A 56 14.39 4.37 4.95
CA THR A 56 15.19 5.12 3.97
C THR A 56 14.44 5.65 2.75
N SER A 57 13.21 5.19 2.53
CA SER A 57 12.32 5.73 1.49
C SER A 57 11.48 6.89 2.05
N PRO A 58 10.82 7.69 1.22
CA PRO A 58 9.73 8.55 1.67
C PRO A 58 8.73 7.74 2.50
N PHE A 59 8.11 8.39 3.48
CA PHE A 59 7.30 7.71 4.50
C PHE A 59 6.18 6.85 3.88
N GLU A 60 5.46 7.40 2.92
CA GLU A 60 4.35 6.77 2.21
C GLU A 60 4.77 5.50 1.45
N TRP A 61 5.96 5.52 0.84
CA TRP A 61 6.51 4.34 0.16
C TRP A 61 7.02 3.28 1.13
N GLY A 62 7.57 3.72 2.27
CA GLY A 62 7.88 2.83 3.38
C GLY A 62 6.63 2.14 3.90
N LEU A 63 5.51 2.88 4.02
CA LEU A 63 4.22 2.34 4.45
C LEU A 63 3.69 1.31 3.44
N ALA A 64 3.71 1.63 2.15
CA ALA A 64 3.30 0.71 1.09
C ALA A 64 4.12 -0.60 1.10
N ALA A 65 5.43 -0.52 1.37
CA ALA A 65 6.28 -1.71 1.49
C ALA A 65 5.91 -2.57 2.71
N VAL A 66 5.62 -1.94 3.84
CA VAL A 66 5.19 -2.65 5.07
C VAL A 66 3.81 -3.28 4.85
N ASP A 67 2.84 -2.56 4.32
CA ASP A 67 1.50 -3.06 4.04
C ASP A 67 1.56 -4.28 3.11
N ALA A 68 2.30 -4.17 2.01
CA ALA A 68 2.48 -5.25 1.04
C ALA A 68 3.15 -6.49 1.66
N ALA A 69 4.08 -6.32 2.60
CA ALA A 69 4.73 -7.44 3.28
C ALA A 69 3.79 -8.12 4.28
N LEU A 70 3.03 -7.33 5.05
CA LEU A 70 2.03 -7.83 5.99
C LEU A 70 0.90 -8.57 5.24
N GLY A 71 0.41 -8.01 4.13
CA GLY A 71 -0.61 -8.63 3.28
C GLY A 71 -0.16 -9.96 2.65
N ARG A 72 1.16 -10.17 2.49
CA ARG A 72 1.76 -11.45 2.07
C ARG A 72 2.04 -12.41 3.22
N GLY A 73 1.59 -12.09 4.44
CA GLY A 73 1.71 -12.95 5.61
C GLY A 73 3.00 -12.78 6.42
N LEU A 74 3.83 -11.76 6.14
CA LEU A 74 4.96 -11.45 7.02
C LEU A 74 4.41 -11.00 8.37
N LYS A 75 4.79 -11.70 9.45
CA LYS A 75 4.37 -11.32 10.80
C LYS A 75 5.06 -10.02 11.23
N ARG A 76 4.30 -9.14 11.86
CA ARG A 76 4.77 -7.84 12.35
C ARG A 76 5.97 -7.97 13.30
N ASP A 77 6.01 -9.02 14.11
CA ASP A 77 7.09 -9.27 15.07
C ASP A 77 8.46 -9.38 14.39
N PHE A 78 8.54 -10.01 13.22
CA PHE A 78 9.81 -10.07 12.47
C PHE A 78 10.34 -8.69 12.08
N LEU A 79 9.45 -7.73 11.78
CA LEU A 79 9.83 -6.35 11.45
C LEU A 79 10.29 -5.61 12.72
N HIS A 80 9.61 -5.83 13.85
CA HIS A 80 10.04 -5.28 15.14
C HIS A 80 11.39 -5.83 15.57
N ASP A 81 11.59 -7.14 15.47
CA ASP A 81 12.86 -7.79 15.80
C ASP A 81 14.00 -7.24 14.95
N GLU A 82 13.76 -7.06 13.65
CA GLU A 82 14.75 -6.49 12.73
C GLU A 82 15.16 -5.06 13.16
N LEU A 83 14.19 -4.22 13.54
CA LEU A 83 14.49 -2.86 14.05
C LEU A 83 15.19 -2.89 15.42
N HIS A 84 14.91 -3.86 16.28
CA HIS A 84 15.58 -4.02 17.57
C HIS A 84 17.04 -4.47 17.43
N ARG A 85 17.33 -5.29 16.42
CA ARG A 85 18.71 -5.72 16.11
C ARG A 85 19.61 -4.56 15.66
N HIS A 86 19.00 -3.50 15.07
CA HIS A 86 19.70 -2.37 14.49
C HIS A 86 19.24 -1.01 15.02
N PRO A 87 19.25 -0.76 16.33
CA PRO A 87 18.62 0.43 16.94
C PRO A 87 19.28 1.75 16.56
N ARG A 88 20.52 1.71 16.04
CA ARG A 88 21.31 2.91 15.69
C ARG A 88 21.37 3.19 14.19
N LEU A 89 20.73 2.40 13.34
CA LEU A 89 20.70 2.69 11.91
C LEU A 89 19.91 3.98 11.65
N HIS A 90 20.38 4.74 10.66
CA HIS A 90 19.68 5.94 10.21
C HIS A 90 18.22 5.61 9.82
N GLY A 91 17.29 6.48 10.19
CA GLY A 91 15.87 6.33 9.85
C GLY A 91 15.06 5.35 10.70
N VAL A 92 15.64 4.71 11.74
CA VAL A 92 14.92 3.77 12.61
C VAL A 92 13.69 4.40 13.28
N ARG A 93 13.73 5.69 13.62
CA ARG A 93 12.56 6.40 14.18
C ARG A 93 11.40 6.47 13.16
N GLN A 94 11.73 6.75 11.92
CA GLN A 94 10.74 6.73 10.83
C GLN A 94 10.17 5.32 10.65
N ALA A 95 11.03 4.29 10.55
CA ALA A 95 10.58 2.91 10.38
C ALA A 95 9.63 2.47 11.49
N ARG A 96 9.90 2.81 12.76
CA ARG A 96 8.97 2.51 13.88
C ARG A 96 7.60 3.15 13.68
N ARG A 97 7.53 4.40 13.21
CA ARG A 97 6.27 5.09 12.91
C ARG A 97 5.56 4.43 11.72
N VAL A 98 6.29 4.07 10.67
CA VAL A 98 5.75 3.36 9.51
C VAL A 98 5.17 2.00 9.94
N LEU A 99 5.90 1.22 10.74
CA LEU A 99 5.42 -0.07 11.24
C LEU A 99 4.16 0.06 12.10
N ALA A 100 4.09 1.11 12.93
CA ALA A 100 2.90 1.36 13.75
C ALA A 100 1.63 1.61 12.92
N LEU A 101 1.78 2.20 11.73
CA LEU A 101 0.68 2.50 10.81
C LEU A 101 0.44 1.41 9.77
N GLY A 102 1.33 0.43 9.65
CA GLY A 102 1.22 -0.65 8.67
C GLY A 102 -0.07 -1.45 8.84
N ASP A 103 -0.72 -1.80 7.73
CA ASP A 103 -1.93 -2.61 7.71
C ASP A 103 -1.94 -3.48 6.45
N GLY A 104 -1.85 -4.79 6.65
CA GLY A 104 -1.79 -5.78 5.55
C GLY A 104 -3.09 -5.93 4.76
N ARG A 105 -4.17 -5.24 5.14
CA ARG A 105 -5.43 -5.20 4.38
C ARG A 105 -5.36 -4.26 3.17
N ALA A 106 -4.40 -3.33 3.11
CA ALA A 106 -4.17 -2.55 1.89
C ALA A 106 -3.60 -3.47 0.79
N GLU A 107 -4.37 -3.68 -0.27
CA GLU A 107 -4.06 -4.64 -1.35
C GLU A 107 -3.21 -4.02 -2.47
N SER A 108 -3.05 -2.69 -2.48
CA SER A 108 -2.26 -1.98 -3.49
C SER A 108 -1.43 -0.83 -2.90
N PRO A 109 -0.34 -0.42 -3.57
CA PRO A 109 0.38 0.79 -3.19
C PRO A 109 -0.48 2.05 -3.20
N ALA A 110 -1.45 2.16 -4.12
CA ALA A 110 -2.34 3.30 -4.19
C ALA A 110 -3.27 3.40 -2.98
N GLU A 111 -3.73 2.26 -2.45
CA GLU A 111 -4.48 2.22 -1.18
C GLU A 111 -3.61 2.67 0.01
N SER A 112 -2.37 2.18 0.11
CA SER A 112 -1.44 2.59 1.17
C SER A 112 -1.14 4.08 1.15
N LEU A 113 -0.92 4.66 -0.06
CA LEU A 113 -0.70 6.08 -0.25
C LEU A 113 -1.97 6.89 0.11
N SER A 114 -3.14 6.43 -0.33
CA SER A 114 -4.41 7.05 0.02
C SER A 114 -4.61 7.13 1.53
N ARG A 115 -4.39 6.03 2.27
CA ARG A 115 -4.44 5.99 3.74
C ARG A 115 -3.49 7.02 4.37
N PHE A 116 -2.27 7.09 3.87
CA PHE A 116 -1.30 8.06 4.36
C PHE A 116 -1.77 9.50 4.16
N HIS A 117 -2.29 9.83 2.98
CA HIS A 117 -2.75 11.17 2.66
C HIS A 117 -4.05 11.53 3.39
N MET A 118 -4.98 10.59 3.58
CA MET A 118 -6.17 10.75 4.42
C MET A 118 -5.78 11.09 5.87
N MET A 119 -4.88 10.33 6.46
CA MET A 119 -4.37 10.58 7.81
C MET A 119 -3.73 11.99 7.93
N ARG A 120 -2.93 12.38 6.95
CA ARG A 120 -2.29 13.70 6.93
C ARG A 120 -3.27 14.86 6.75
N ALA A 121 -4.37 14.61 6.04
CA ALA A 121 -5.45 15.57 5.84
C ALA A 121 -6.41 15.65 7.04
N GLY A 122 -6.24 14.79 8.04
CA GLY A 122 -7.15 14.73 9.19
C GLY A 122 -8.50 14.09 8.87
N ILE A 123 -8.60 13.35 7.77
CA ILE A 123 -9.79 12.57 7.42
C ILE A 123 -9.90 11.39 8.39
N PRO A 124 -11.09 11.08 8.90
CA PRO A 124 -11.32 9.93 9.77
C PRO A 124 -10.74 8.65 9.15
N ALA A 125 -10.14 7.80 9.99
CA ALA A 125 -9.55 6.55 9.52
C ALA A 125 -10.66 5.65 8.92
N PRO A 126 -10.52 5.20 7.66
CA PRO A 126 -11.49 4.30 7.06
C PRO A 126 -11.34 2.88 7.59
N GLU A 127 -12.42 2.11 7.52
CA GLU A 127 -12.34 0.67 7.51
C GLU A 127 -11.78 0.19 6.16
N LEU A 128 -10.77 -0.67 6.20
CA LEU A 128 -10.17 -1.22 4.98
C LEU A 128 -10.88 -2.48 4.54
N GLN A 129 -11.03 -2.65 3.23
CA GLN A 129 -11.69 -3.80 2.62
C GLN A 129 -13.10 -3.97 3.18
N PHE A 130 -13.84 -2.85 3.20
CA PHE A 130 -15.15 -2.75 3.82
C PHE A 130 -16.19 -3.57 3.06
N GLU A 131 -16.85 -4.49 3.76
CA GLU A 131 -17.92 -5.34 3.21
C GLU A 131 -19.29 -4.72 3.48
N ILE A 132 -20.11 -4.65 2.43
CA ILE A 132 -21.45 -4.09 2.45
C ILE A 132 -22.44 -5.25 2.36
N PHE A 133 -23.41 -5.25 3.26
CA PHE A 133 -24.52 -6.21 3.29
C PHE A 133 -25.84 -5.45 3.17
N ASP A 134 -26.86 -6.07 2.55
CA ASP A 134 -28.20 -5.51 2.48
C ASP A 134 -28.99 -5.76 3.79
N ALA A 135 -30.25 -5.29 3.82
CA ALA A 135 -31.14 -5.42 4.97
C ALA A 135 -31.47 -6.89 5.33
N ASN A 136 -31.25 -7.84 4.42
CA ASN A 136 -31.45 -9.27 4.65
C ASN A 136 -30.16 -9.96 5.11
N GLY A 137 -29.04 -9.23 5.19
CA GLY A 137 -27.72 -9.78 5.49
C GLY A 137 -27.01 -10.42 4.29
N GLU A 138 -27.51 -10.19 3.07
CA GLU A 138 -26.89 -10.68 1.84
C GLU A 138 -25.71 -9.79 1.43
N PHE A 139 -24.59 -10.41 1.03
CA PHE A 139 -23.41 -9.69 0.57
C PHE A 139 -23.71 -8.89 -0.72
N VAL A 140 -23.36 -7.61 -0.70
CA VAL A 140 -23.56 -6.68 -1.83
C VAL A 140 -22.27 -6.38 -2.55
N ALA A 141 -21.26 -5.95 -1.81
CA ALA A 141 -19.96 -5.56 -2.37
C ALA A 141 -18.88 -5.49 -1.28
N ARG A 142 -17.62 -5.50 -1.72
CA ARG A 142 -16.46 -5.10 -0.92
C ARG A 142 -15.83 -3.88 -1.60
N THR A 143 -15.50 -2.85 -0.81
CA THR A 143 -14.84 -1.61 -1.25
C THR A 143 -13.50 -1.44 -0.53
N ASP A 144 -12.56 -0.72 -1.14
CA ASP A 144 -11.21 -0.55 -0.56
C ASP A 144 -11.26 0.18 0.77
N PHE A 145 -12.21 1.13 0.91
CA PHE A 145 -12.39 1.98 2.08
C PHE A 145 -13.87 2.12 2.43
N GLY A 146 -14.18 2.15 3.73
CA GLY A 146 -15.52 2.45 4.23
C GLY A 146 -15.51 3.43 5.40
N TRP A 147 -16.51 4.32 5.43
CA TRP A 147 -16.85 5.19 6.55
C TRP A 147 -18.33 5.02 6.85
N PRO A 148 -18.72 3.92 7.54
CA PRO A 148 -20.14 3.58 7.74
C PRO A 148 -20.92 4.67 8.47
N GLU A 149 -20.29 5.37 9.42
CA GLU A 149 -20.92 6.49 10.16
C GLU A 149 -21.24 7.70 9.25
N HIS A 150 -20.57 7.80 8.09
CA HIS A 150 -20.78 8.86 7.11
C HIS A 150 -21.56 8.41 5.88
N GLY A 151 -21.97 7.12 5.80
CA GLY A 151 -22.59 6.56 4.61
C GLY A 151 -21.70 6.65 3.37
N LEU A 152 -20.39 6.62 3.52
CA LEU A 152 -19.41 6.84 2.46
C LEU A 152 -18.54 5.60 2.25
N VAL A 153 -18.28 5.27 1.00
CA VAL A 153 -17.28 4.26 0.62
C VAL A 153 -16.36 4.80 -0.47
N GLY A 154 -15.13 4.28 -0.50
CA GLY A 154 -14.09 4.71 -1.40
C GLY A 154 -13.46 3.57 -2.16
N GLU A 155 -13.12 3.80 -3.43
CA GLU A 155 -12.44 2.83 -4.29
C GLU A 155 -11.30 3.49 -5.04
N VAL A 156 -10.15 2.81 -5.07
CA VAL A 156 -9.01 3.23 -5.90
C VAL A 156 -9.11 2.55 -7.26
N ASP A 157 -9.44 3.33 -8.29
CA ASP A 157 -9.48 2.85 -9.67
C ASP A 157 -8.06 2.63 -10.22
N GLY A 158 -7.63 1.39 -10.25
CA GLY A 158 -6.45 1.00 -11.03
C GLY A 158 -6.79 1.00 -12.52
N ARG A 159 -6.25 1.94 -13.31
CA ARG A 159 -6.40 1.99 -14.79
C ARG A 159 -6.09 0.67 -15.51
N ILE A 160 -5.47 -0.29 -14.84
CA ILE A 160 -5.09 -1.60 -15.38
C ILE A 160 -6.27 -2.59 -15.37
N LYS A 161 -7.23 -2.46 -14.47
CA LYS A 161 -8.33 -3.44 -14.29
C LYS A 161 -9.31 -3.50 -15.46
N TYR A 162 -9.51 -2.42 -16.23
CA TYR A 162 -10.49 -2.42 -17.33
C TYR A 162 -10.13 -3.33 -18.51
N ARG A 163 -8.86 -3.63 -18.75
CA ARG A 163 -8.43 -4.54 -19.83
C ARG A 163 -8.36 -6.00 -19.39
N GLU A 164 -8.17 -6.26 -18.09
CA GLU A 164 -8.06 -7.62 -17.53
C GLU A 164 -9.42 -8.20 -17.10
N LEU A 165 -10.46 -7.37 -16.98
CA LEU A 165 -11.81 -7.77 -16.56
C LEU A 165 -12.67 -8.34 -17.71
N LEU A 166 -12.22 -8.33 -18.94
CA LEU A 166 -12.92 -8.96 -20.06
C LEU A 166 -12.69 -10.47 -20.00
N GLY A 167 -13.59 -11.18 -19.34
CA GLY A 167 -13.65 -12.64 -19.42
C GLY A 167 -13.96 -13.10 -20.86
N PRO A 168 -13.64 -14.36 -21.22
CA PRO A 168 -13.95 -14.90 -22.54
C PRO A 168 -15.44 -14.75 -22.84
N GLY A 169 -15.78 -13.98 -23.91
CA GLY A 169 -17.16 -13.78 -24.35
C GLY A 169 -17.91 -12.62 -23.71
N GLN A 170 -17.29 -11.82 -22.83
CA GLN A 170 -17.91 -10.61 -22.28
C GLN A 170 -17.64 -9.39 -23.16
N SER A 171 -18.70 -8.61 -23.46
CA SER A 171 -18.57 -7.32 -24.12
C SER A 171 -18.24 -6.22 -23.09
N ALA A 172 -17.60 -5.13 -23.56
CA ALA A 172 -17.37 -3.95 -22.73
C ALA A 172 -18.69 -3.37 -22.15
N ALA A 173 -19.80 -3.52 -22.89
CA ALA A 173 -21.13 -3.11 -22.46
C ALA A 173 -21.61 -3.93 -21.23
N ASP A 174 -21.37 -5.23 -21.23
CA ASP A 174 -21.77 -6.10 -20.10
C ASP A 174 -21.02 -5.73 -18.81
N VAL A 175 -19.73 -5.43 -18.90
CA VAL A 175 -18.90 -4.98 -17.79
C VAL A 175 -19.42 -3.64 -17.23
N VAL A 176 -19.73 -2.68 -18.09
CA VAL A 176 -20.29 -1.38 -17.68
C VAL A 176 -21.66 -1.56 -17.01
N MET A 177 -22.51 -2.44 -17.56
CA MET A 177 -23.84 -2.70 -16.98
C MET A 177 -23.75 -3.41 -15.63
N ALA A 178 -22.81 -4.34 -15.48
CA ALA A 178 -22.56 -5.02 -14.21
C ALA A 178 -22.10 -4.03 -13.13
N GLU A 179 -21.17 -3.13 -13.47
CA GLU A 179 -20.67 -2.10 -12.55
C GLU A 179 -21.78 -1.09 -12.18
N LYS A 180 -22.62 -0.66 -13.11
CA LYS A 180 -23.79 0.19 -12.80
C LYS A 180 -24.76 -0.50 -11.82
N ARG A 181 -25.04 -1.80 -12.02
CA ARG A 181 -25.89 -2.57 -11.09
C ARG A 181 -25.24 -2.69 -9.72
N ARG A 182 -23.93 -2.92 -9.67
CA ARG A 182 -23.17 -2.97 -8.41
C ARG A 182 -23.28 -1.64 -7.67
N GLU A 183 -23.06 -0.52 -8.35
CA GLU A 183 -23.16 0.81 -7.76
C GLU A 183 -24.59 1.11 -7.26
N GLN A 184 -25.63 0.76 -8.02
CA GLN A 184 -27.03 0.92 -7.58
C GLN A 184 -27.32 0.11 -6.31
N ARG A 185 -26.81 -1.12 -6.19
CA ARG A 185 -26.97 -1.93 -4.98
C ARG A 185 -26.28 -1.31 -3.77
N ILE A 186 -25.06 -0.79 -3.94
CA ILE A 186 -24.33 -0.09 -2.87
C ILE A 186 -25.12 1.13 -2.40
N ARG A 187 -25.64 1.95 -3.35
CA ARG A 187 -26.47 3.12 -3.04
C ARG A 187 -27.78 2.76 -2.34
N ALA A 188 -28.39 1.64 -2.71
CA ALA A 188 -29.59 1.13 -2.04
C ALA A 188 -29.33 0.72 -0.57
N CYS A 189 -28.09 0.39 -0.22
CA CYS A 189 -27.65 0.14 1.16
C CYS A 189 -27.32 1.44 1.93
N GLY A 190 -27.51 2.62 1.33
CA GLY A 190 -27.28 3.91 1.98
C GLY A 190 -25.86 4.46 1.84
N TYR A 191 -25.03 3.89 0.97
CA TYR A 191 -23.64 4.34 0.78
C TYR A 191 -23.48 5.17 -0.49
N TRP A 192 -22.76 6.29 -0.36
CA TRP A 192 -22.24 7.04 -1.50
C TRP A 192 -20.85 6.51 -1.87
N ILE A 193 -20.56 6.39 -3.17
CA ILE A 193 -19.26 5.89 -3.65
C ILE A 193 -18.43 7.03 -4.20
N VAL A 194 -17.22 7.17 -3.72
CA VAL A 194 -16.18 8.06 -4.27
C VAL A 194 -15.07 7.22 -4.87
N ARG A 195 -14.68 7.55 -6.11
CA ARG A 195 -13.59 6.85 -6.80
C ARG A 195 -12.47 7.81 -7.15
N TRP A 196 -11.24 7.33 -7.03
CA TRP A 196 -10.07 8.12 -7.41
C TRP A 196 -8.98 7.25 -8.02
N GLY A 197 -8.16 7.87 -8.86
CA GLY A 197 -7.04 7.21 -9.51
C GLY A 197 -5.72 7.39 -8.77
N TRP A 198 -4.66 6.91 -9.41
CA TRP A 198 -3.29 7.04 -8.90
C TRP A 198 -2.87 8.48 -8.60
N ARG A 199 -3.34 9.45 -9.40
CA ARG A 199 -2.99 10.87 -9.22
C ARG A 199 -3.46 11.39 -7.87
N GLU A 200 -4.74 11.19 -7.57
CA GLU A 200 -5.36 11.62 -6.31
C GLU A 200 -4.82 10.81 -5.14
N ALA A 201 -4.63 9.49 -5.31
CA ALA A 201 -4.02 8.63 -4.30
C ALA A 201 -2.61 9.10 -3.87
N ASN A 202 -1.88 9.79 -4.75
CA ASN A 202 -0.53 10.29 -4.52
C ASN A 202 -0.49 11.80 -4.21
N ASP A 203 -1.63 12.46 -4.02
CA ASP A 203 -1.71 13.88 -3.69
C ASP A 203 -2.74 14.18 -2.59
N GLN A 204 -2.23 14.62 -1.43
CA GLN A 204 -3.03 14.90 -0.24
C GLN A 204 -4.16 15.92 -0.51
N VAL A 205 -3.88 16.97 -1.26
CA VAL A 205 -4.84 18.08 -1.47
C VAL A 205 -5.98 17.61 -2.38
N SER A 206 -5.64 16.98 -3.48
CA SER A 206 -6.63 16.45 -4.44
C SER A 206 -7.52 15.38 -3.79
N LEU A 207 -6.93 14.45 -3.03
CA LEU A 207 -7.68 13.40 -2.35
C LEU A 207 -8.62 13.97 -1.27
N ALA A 208 -8.11 14.89 -0.45
CA ALA A 208 -8.93 15.54 0.59
C ALA A 208 -10.10 16.35 0.01
N ALA A 209 -9.86 17.10 -1.08
CA ALA A 209 -10.92 17.84 -1.76
C ALA A 209 -12.01 16.92 -2.29
N LEU A 210 -11.62 15.76 -2.87
CA LEU A 210 -12.54 14.78 -3.40
C LEU A 210 -13.41 14.14 -2.30
N LEU A 211 -12.79 13.73 -1.19
CA LEU A 211 -13.50 13.07 -0.08
C LEU A 211 -14.39 14.04 0.73
N ASN A 212 -14.05 15.32 0.79
CA ASN A 212 -14.89 16.33 1.45
C ASN A 212 -16.07 16.83 0.58
N ALA A 213 -16.08 16.52 -0.72
CA ALA A 213 -17.14 16.89 -1.63
C ALA A 213 -18.22 15.78 -1.79
N GLY A 214 -17.94 14.57 -1.33
CA GLY A 214 -18.86 13.42 -1.35
C GLY A 214 -19.53 13.23 -0.03
#